data_bececf87f6523e97c489bddd0e7afa90
#
_entry.id   bececf87f6523e97c489bddd0e7afa90
#
_cell.length_a   1.000
_cell.length_b   1.000
_cell.length_c   1.000
_cell.angle_alpha   90.00
_cell.angle_beta   90.00
_cell.angle_gamma   90.00
#
_symmetry.space_group_name_H-M   'P 1'
#
loop_
_entity.id
_entity.type
_entity.pdbx_description
1 polymer ?
#
loop_
_entity_poly.entity_id
_entity_poly.type
_entity_poly.pdbx_seq_one_letter_code
_entity_poly.pdbx_strand_id
1 'polypeptide(L)'
;ESSTQVRGIQFWYPEQSNSEADKIIAYPPTIKMSHEKTVQGVTLSSLTFYGEYMAMDFRGCADNICEQILCEHCYGYPLSGEFISIDYCYDIPRILHCHVNPANMRLFGRTFSREVVDRVASMGTFAYTINHTDNAQLMDVFTFGTYGGILLGEQTYGQLTNFNLDCVAVGILKIGGGEFNRNWQIAQGSIIAN
;
A
#
# COMPACT_ATOMS: atom_id res chain seq x y z
N GLU A 1 -15.21 -3.40 9.90
CA GLU A 1 -16.60 -3.87 9.72
C GLU A 1 -17.10 -3.52 8.33
N SER A 2 -18.11 -4.25 7.85
CA SER A 2 -18.73 -3.98 6.55
C SER A 2 -19.45 -2.63 6.55
N SER A 3 -19.53 -2.00 5.37
CA SER A 3 -20.17 -0.69 5.16
C SER A 3 -19.58 0.43 6.02
N THR A 4 -18.28 0.34 6.31
CA THR A 4 -17.57 1.35 7.11
C THR A 4 -16.91 2.38 6.21
N GLN A 5 -16.98 3.64 6.63
CA GLN A 5 -16.24 4.74 5.99
C GLN A 5 -15.36 5.43 7.03
N VAL A 6 -14.10 5.68 6.65
CA VAL A 6 -13.16 6.51 7.42
C VAL A 6 -12.64 7.59 6.48
N ARG A 7 -12.84 8.85 6.85
CA ARG A 7 -12.52 9.99 5.99
C ARG A 7 -11.88 11.15 6.76
N GLY A 8 -10.86 11.77 6.14
CA GLY A 8 -10.29 13.03 6.60
C GLY A 8 -9.53 12.95 7.93
N ILE A 9 -9.00 11.79 8.26
CA ILE A 9 -8.26 11.56 9.52
C ILE A 9 -6.75 11.59 9.24
N GLN A 10 -6.02 12.21 10.15
CA GLN A 10 -4.57 12.16 10.21
C GLN A 10 -4.15 11.25 11.38
N PHE A 11 -3.31 10.26 11.09
CA PHE A 11 -2.71 9.38 12.08
C PHE A 11 -1.28 9.80 12.33
N TRP A 12 -0.93 10.02 13.57
CA TRP A 12 0.41 10.43 13.95
C TRP A 12 1.00 9.52 15.02
N TYR A 13 2.25 9.12 14.80
CA TYR A 13 3.04 8.27 15.68
C TYR A 13 4.21 9.09 16.26
N PRO A 14 4.01 9.83 17.35
CA PRO A 14 4.99 10.79 17.87
C PRO A 14 6.29 10.12 18.35
N GLU A 15 6.23 8.89 18.83
CA GLU A 15 7.37 8.13 19.32
C GLU A 15 8.17 7.42 18.20
N GLN A 16 7.71 7.49 16.96
CA GLN A 16 8.38 6.84 15.85
C GLN A 16 9.69 7.54 15.51
N SER A 17 10.75 6.74 15.29
CA SER A 17 12.03 7.27 14.84
C SER A 17 11.93 7.74 13.38
N ASN A 18 12.38 8.96 13.14
CA ASN A 18 12.51 9.53 11.80
C ASN A 18 13.98 9.71 11.36
N SER A 19 14.94 9.43 12.25
CA SER A 19 16.36 9.68 12.01
C SER A 19 17.26 8.45 12.15
N GLU A 20 16.88 7.49 12.98
CA GLU A 20 17.69 6.32 13.33
C GLU A 20 16.94 5.04 12.92
N ALA A 21 17.50 4.30 11.99
CA ALA A 21 16.83 3.14 11.39
C ALA A 21 16.68 1.96 12.38
N ASP A 22 17.60 1.81 13.32
CA ASP A 22 17.58 0.77 14.36
C ASP A 22 16.55 1.06 15.48
N LYS A 23 16.06 2.29 15.55
CA LYS A 23 15.05 2.72 16.52
C LYS A 23 13.63 2.77 15.95
N ILE A 24 13.42 2.30 14.74
CA ILE A 24 12.09 2.21 14.17
C ILE A 24 11.24 1.23 14.96
N ILE A 25 10.08 1.70 15.41
CA ILE A 25 9.09 0.89 16.12
C ILE A 25 8.17 0.21 15.12
N ALA A 26 8.12 -1.12 15.17
CA ALA A 26 7.24 -1.92 14.33
C ALA A 26 5.80 -1.92 14.89
N TYR A 27 5.13 -0.78 14.78
CA TYR A 27 3.72 -0.67 15.16
C TYR A 27 2.85 -1.63 14.35
N PRO A 28 1.74 -2.12 14.92
CA PRO A 28 0.71 -2.81 14.13
C PRO A 28 0.21 -1.93 12.97
N PRO A 29 -0.39 -2.54 11.91
CA PRO A 29 -1.01 -1.76 10.85
C PRO A 29 -2.02 -0.75 11.42
N THR A 30 -1.96 0.49 10.93
CA THR A 30 -2.85 1.56 11.40
C THR A 30 -4.32 1.22 11.20
N ILE A 31 -4.64 0.65 10.06
CA ILE A 31 -5.96 0.12 9.75
C ILE A 31 -5.79 -1.34 9.34
N LYS A 32 -6.49 -2.22 10.02
CA LYS A 32 -6.43 -3.65 9.76
C LYS A 32 -7.83 -4.24 9.64
N MET A 33 -8.00 -5.07 8.62
CA MET A 33 -9.18 -5.91 8.49
C MET A 33 -9.21 -6.99 9.58
N SER A 34 -10.40 -7.30 10.10
CA SER A 34 -10.58 -8.47 10.95
C SER A 34 -10.47 -9.76 10.14
N HIS A 35 -9.73 -10.74 10.67
CA HIS A 35 -9.66 -12.08 10.10
C HIS A 35 -10.78 -13.02 10.60
N GLU A 36 -11.67 -12.52 11.43
CA GLU A 36 -12.73 -13.34 12.07
C GLU A 36 -14.02 -13.40 11.24
N LYS A 37 -14.14 -12.55 10.24
CA LYS A 37 -15.33 -12.48 9.38
C LYS A 37 -15.04 -11.77 8.06
N THR A 38 -15.85 -12.07 7.06
CA THR A 38 -15.86 -11.35 5.79
C THR A 38 -16.21 -9.87 5.99
N VAL A 39 -15.50 -8.99 5.28
CA VAL A 39 -15.68 -7.55 5.32
C VAL A 39 -15.98 -7.03 3.92
N GLN A 40 -17.04 -6.23 3.79
CA GLN A 40 -17.50 -5.72 2.49
C GLN A 40 -17.84 -4.23 2.55
N GLY A 41 -17.58 -3.51 1.45
CA GLY A 41 -18.00 -2.12 1.29
C GLY A 41 -17.27 -1.15 2.22
N VAL A 42 -15.94 -1.24 2.30
CA VAL A 42 -15.13 -0.32 3.12
C VAL A 42 -14.55 0.79 2.25
N THR A 43 -14.74 2.03 2.68
CA THR A 43 -14.17 3.22 2.05
C THR A 43 -13.21 3.93 3.00
N LEU A 44 -11.95 4.07 2.58
CA LEU A 44 -10.92 4.85 3.24
C LEU A 44 -10.54 6.02 2.34
N SER A 45 -10.83 7.24 2.77
CA SER A 45 -10.70 8.43 1.94
C SER A 45 -10.00 9.58 2.65
N SER A 46 -9.08 10.23 1.96
CA SER A 46 -8.38 11.42 2.45
C SER A 46 -7.69 11.19 3.80
N LEU A 47 -7.00 10.08 3.92
CA LEU A 47 -6.25 9.74 5.13
C LEU A 47 -4.79 10.13 4.96
N THR A 48 -4.17 10.58 6.04
CA THR A 48 -2.73 10.87 6.07
C THR A 48 -2.08 10.16 7.25
N PHE A 49 -0.98 9.50 6.97
CA PHE A 49 -0.22 8.73 7.95
C PHE A 49 1.14 9.37 8.16
N TYR A 50 1.52 9.56 9.41
CA TYR A 50 2.78 10.20 9.80
C TYR A 50 3.56 9.30 10.75
N GLY A 51 4.54 8.58 10.21
CA GLY A 51 5.40 7.66 10.97
C GLY A 51 4.79 6.29 11.19
N GLU A 52 3.84 5.90 10.38
CA GLU A 52 3.28 4.56 10.38
C GLU A 52 4.33 3.50 10.03
N TYR A 53 4.22 2.31 10.62
CA TYR A 53 5.01 1.17 10.19
C TYR A 53 4.39 0.52 8.97
N MET A 54 3.08 0.23 9.00
CA MET A 54 2.24 -0.17 7.89
C MET A 54 0.93 0.61 7.94
N ALA A 55 0.45 1.14 6.81
CA ALA A 55 -0.75 1.96 6.83
C ALA A 55 -2.04 1.10 6.85
N MET A 56 -2.24 0.25 5.85
CA MET A 56 -3.52 -0.45 5.64
C MET A 56 -3.28 -1.92 5.29
N ASP A 57 -3.83 -2.82 6.11
CA ASP A 57 -3.74 -4.27 5.96
C ASP A 57 -5.13 -4.88 5.72
N PHE A 58 -5.44 -5.19 4.46
CA PHE A 58 -6.64 -5.86 4.01
C PHE A 58 -6.35 -7.29 3.53
N ARG A 59 -5.43 -7.97 4.18
CA ARG A 59 -5.14 -9.37 3.89
C ARG A 59 -6.18 -10.26 4.56
N GLY A 60 -7.15 -10.71 3.78
CA GLY A 60 -8.12 -11.72 4.16
C GLY A 60 -7.56 -13.14 4.10
N CYS A 61 -8.44 -14.12 4.06
CA CYS A 61 -8.12 -15.52 3.84
C CYS A 61 -9.29 -16.20 3.10
N ALA A 62 -9.12 -17.45 2.70
CA ALA A 62 -10.14 -18.16 1.94
C ALA A 62 -11.51 -18.24 2.64
N ASP A 63 -11.52 -18.30 3.98
CA ASP A 63 -12.75 -18.38 4.79
C ASP A 63 -13.35 -16.99 5.11
N ASN A 64 -12.51 -15.97 5.17
CA ASN A 64 -12.90 -14.60 5.53
C ASN A 64 -12.27 -13.60 4.54
N ILE A 65 -12.98 -13.37 3.46
CA ILE A 65 -12.57 -12.50 2.37
C ILE A 65 -12.85 -11.03 2.67
N CYS A 66 -12.26 -10.15 1.89
CA CYS A 66 -12.71 -8.76 1.79
C CYS A 66 -13.28 -8.48 0.39
N GLU A 67 -14.22 -7.57 0.32
CA GLU A 67 -14.85 -7.17 -0.95
C GLU A 67 -15.12 -5.68 -1.01
N GLN A 68 -15.14 -5.11 -2.21
CA GLN A 68 -15.51 -3.72 -2.44
C GLN A 68 -14.71 -2.75 -1.56
N ILE A 69 -13.40 -2.95 -1.50
CA ILE A 69 -12.50 -2.05 -0.77
C ILE A 69 -12.16 -0.86 -1.66
N LEU A 70 -12.36 0.34 -1.16
CA LEU A 70 -11.92 1.58 -1.79
C LEU A 70 -10.94 2.31 -0.87
N CYS A 71 -9.70 2.50 -1.36
CA CYS A 71 -8.71 3.38 -0.76
C CYS A 71 -8.43 4.53 -1.72
N GLU A 72 -8.73 5.76 -1.33
CA GLU A 72 -8.55 6.92 -2.20
C GLU A 72 -7.96 8.13 -1.48
N HIS A 73 -7.09 8.88 -2.16
CA HIS A 73 -6.46 10.09 -1.63
C HIS A 73 -5.76 9.85 -0.28
N CYS A 74 -5.05 8.73 -0.16
CA CYS A 74 -4.31 8.38 1.05
C CYS A 74 -2.81 8.66 0.88
N TYR A 75 -2.20 9.23 1.92
CA TYR A 75 -0.83 9.74 1.89
C TYR A 75 -0.03 9.21 3.08
N GLY A 76 1.20 8.74 2.85
CA GLY A 76 2.06 8.26 3.92
C GLY A 76 3.47 7.90 3.44
N TYR A 77 4.27 7.36 4.34
CA TYR A 77 5.54 6.69 4.03
C TYR A 77 5.76 5.55 5.02
N PRO A 78 5.34 4.33 4.67
CA PRO A 78 5.35 3.20 5.58
C PRO A 78 6.78 2.73 5.86
N LEU A 79 7.15 2.64 7.12
CA LEU A 79 8.49 2.24 7.55
C LEU A 79 8.75 0.73 7.45
N SER A 80 7.71 -0.06 7.15
CA SER A 80 7.81 -1.44 6.69
C SER A 80 8.03 -1.58 5.18
N GLY A 81 7.86 -0.48 4.43
CA GLY A 81 7.79 -0.50 2.96
C GLY A 81 6.43 -0.92 2.40
N GLU A 82 5.47 -1.33 3.24
CA GLU A 82 4.11 -1.73 2.82
C GLU A 82 3.08 -0.66 3.19
N PHE A 83 2.48 -0.01 2.19
CA PHE A 83 1.45 1.00 2.41
C PHE A 83 0.04 0.41 2.41
N ILE A 84 -0.32 -0.31 1.34
CA ILE A 84 -1.60 -1.00 1.20
C ILE A 84 -1.34 -2.42 0.75
N SER A 85 -1.78 -3.40 1.55
CA SER A 85 -1.74 -4.81 1.18
C SER A 85 -3.15 -5.38 1.16
N ILE A 86 -3.54 -5.98 0.02
CA ILE A 86 -4.85 -6.58 -0.22
C ILE A 86 -4.65 -8.04 -0.61
N ASP A 87 -5.35 -8.94 0.04
CA ASP A 87 -5.37 -10.36 -0.27
C ASP A 87 -6.78 -10.94 -0.05
N TYR A 88 -7.16 -11.91 -0.86
CA TYR A 88 -8.50 -12.51 -0.88
C TYR A 88 -9.61 -11.45 -0.97
N CYS A 89 -9.46 -10.53 -1.94
CA CYS A 89 -10.46 -9.50 -2.19
C CYS A 89 -11.12 -9.71 -3.55
N TYR A 90 -12.35 -10.07 -3.52
CA TYR A 90 -13.16 -10.21 -4.71
C TYR A 90 -14.11 -9.02 -4.84
N ASP A 91 -14.81 -8.89 -5.97
CA ASP A 91 -15.69 -7.76 -6.28
C ASP A 91 -15.00 -6.39 -6.18
N ILE A 92 -13.91 -6.31 -6.87
CA ILE A 92 -13.17 -5.12 -7.32
C ILE A 92 -12.63 -4.23 -6.18
N PRO A 93 -11.43 -4.53 -5.65
CA PRO A 93 -10.70 -3.56 -4.83
C PRO A 93 -10.19 -2.40 -5.69
N ARG A 94 -10.24 -1.18 -5.14
CA ARG A 94 -9.80 0.04 -5.80
C ARG A 94 -8.79 0.80 -4.94
N ILE A 95 -7.66 1.17 -5.54
CA ILE A 95 -6.64 2.04 -4.95
C ILE A 95 -6.46 3.22 -5.90
N LEU A 96 -6.93 4.40 -5.49
CA LEU A 96 -7.02 5.57 -6.34
C LEU A 96 -6.30 6.77 -5.71
N HIS A 97 -5.48 7.48 -6.49
CA HIS A 97 -4.86 8.74 -6.07
C HIS A 97 -4.07 8.64 -4.75
N CYS A 98 -3.39 7.52 -4.53
CA CYS A 98 -2.60 7.29 -3.31
C CYS A 98 -1.13 7.63 -3.52
N HIS A 99 -0.48 8.21 -2.50
CA HIS A 99 0.83 8.80 -2.65
C HIS A 99 1.76 8.42 -1.48
N VAL A 100 2.80 7.67 -1.77
CA VAL A 100 3.82 7.22 -0.82
C VAL A 100 5.11 8.01 -1.03
N ASN A 101 5.49 8.83 -0.02
CA ASN A 101 6.66 9.69 -0.15
C ASN A 101 7.24 10.06 1.23
N PRO A 102 8.54 9.89 1.48
CA PRO A 102 9.19 10.29 2.74
C PRO A 102 9.04 11.78 3.05
N ALA A 103 8.76 12.63 2.06
CA ALA A 103 8.53 14.05 2.25
C ALA A 103 7.20 14.39 2.95
N ASN A 104 6.28 13.44 3.10
CA ASN A 104 4.99 13.67 3.77
C ASN A 104 5.12 14.13 5.24
N MET A 105 6.24 13.81 5.90
CA MET A 105 6.53 14.25 7.27
C MET A 105 6.86 15.74 7.42
N ARG A 106 7.07 16.48 6.33
CA ARG A 106 7.52 17.88 6.37
C ARG A 106 6.55 18.82 7.08
N LEU A 107 5.26 18.50 7.10
CA LEU A 107 4.25 19.32 7.78
C LEU A 107 4.51 19.49 9.28
N PHE A 108 5.23 18.55 9.91
CA PHE A 108 5.59 18.62 11.34
C PHE A 108 7.03 19.10 11.56
N GLY A 109 7.67 19.70 10.53
CA GLY A 109 9.08 20.07 10.62
C GLY A 109 10.02 18.86 10.74
N ARG A 110 9.53 17.66 10.47
CA ARG A 110 10.29 16.42 10.49
C ARG A 110 10.48 15.89 9.07
N THR A 111 11.62 15.29 8.81
CA THR A 111 11.89 14.55 7.59
C THR A 111 12.51 13.23 7.96
N PHE A 112 12.27 12.19 7.20
CA PHE A 112 13.01 10.96 7.36
C PHE A 112 14.47 11.18 6.93
N SER A 113 15.40 10.69 7.74
CA SER A 113 16.83 10.70 7.39
C SER A 113 17.10 9.79 6.20
N ARG A 114 18.25 10.01 5.55
CA ARG A 114 18.75 9.12 4.51
C ARG A 114 18.83 7.67 4.98
N GLU A 115 19.31 7.46 6.21
CA GLU A 115 19.44 6.14 6.82
C GLU A 115 18.10 5.40 6.92
N VAL A 116 17.03 6.09 7.33
CA VAL A 116 15.68 5.51 7.41
C VAL A 116 15.15 5.17 6.02
N VAL A 117 15.32 6.06 5.05
CA VAL A 117 14.89 5.83 3.67
C VAL A 117 15.66 4.67 3.04
N ASP A 118 16.98 4.62 3.19
CA ASP A 118 17.81 3.53 2.67
C ASP A 118 17.43 2.17 3.29
N ARG A 119 17.07 2.14 4.59
CA ARG A 119 16.53 0.95 5.23
C ARG A 119 15.23 0.49 4.58
N VAL A 120 14.25 1.38 4.42
CA VAL A 120 12.97 1.03 3.77
C VAL A 120 13.20 0.53 2.35
N ALA A 121 14.06 1.20 1.59
CA ALA A 121 14.43 0.81 0.22
C ALA A 121 15.15 -0.55 0.14
N SER A 122 15.68 -1.06 1.23
CA SER A 122 16.39 -2.37 1.29
C SER A 122 15.53 -3.53 1.79
N MET A 123 14.29 -3.31 2.24
CA MET A 123 13.50 -4.32 2.94
C MET A 123 12.94 -5.45 2.08
N GLY A 124 12.95 -5.31 0.76
CA GLY A 124 12.36 -6.31 -0.14
C GLY A 124 10.83 -6.29 -0.21
N THR A 125 10.19 -5.26 0.37
CA THR A 125 8.73 -5.10 0.43
C THR A 125 8.23 -4.14 -0.65
N PHE A 126 6.93 -4.15 -0.91
CA PHE A 126 6.31 -3.33 -1.95
C PHE A 126 5.28 -2.38 -1.35
N ALA A 127 5.24 -1.14 -1.84
CA ALA A 127 4.29 -0.14 -1.35
C ALA A 127 2.84 -0.59 -1.52
N TYR A 128 2.53 -1.21 -2.65
CA TYR A 128 1.21 -1.75 -2.95
C TYR A 128 1.31 -3.24 -3.26
N THR A 129 0.66 -4.07 -2.45
CA THR A 129 0.63 -5.52 -2.64
C THR A 129 -0.79 -5.98 -2.91
N ILE A 130 -1.00 -6.66 -4.03
CA ILE A 130 -2.30 -7.18 -4.47
C ILE A 130 -2.15 -8.68 -4.72
N ASN A 131 -2.91 -9.48 -4.00
CA ASN A 131 -2.84 -10.93 -4.08
C ASN A 131 -4.26 -11.54 -4.04
N HIS A 132 -4.51 -12.67 -4.67
CA HIS A 132 -5.81 -13.35 -4.79
C HIS A 132 -6.99 -12.36 -4.93
N THR A 133 -6.97 -11.55 -6.01
CA THR A 133 -7.99 -10.52 -6.21
C THR A 133 -8.66 -10.64 -7.57
N ASP A 134 -9.91 -10.26 -7.60
CA ASP A 134 -10.72 -10.16 -8.80
C ASP A 134 -10.75 -8.71 -9.32
N ASN A 135 -10.24 -8.51 -10.53
CA ASN A 135 -10.31 -7.26 -11.29
C ASN A 135 -9.88 -5.99 -10.49
N ALA A 136 -8.77 -6.09 -9.76
CA ALA A 136 -8.26 -4.95 -8.98
C ALA A 136 -7.97 -3.73 -9.86
N GLN A 137 -8.32 -2.54 -9.37
CA GLN A 137 -8.13 -1.29 -10.08
C GLN A 137 -7.19 -0.38 -9.30
N LEU A 138 -6.02 -0.08 -9.88
CA LEU A 138 -5.05 0.87 -9.36
C LEU A 138 -4.93 2.03 -10.35
N MET A 139 -5.18 3.25 -9.90
CA MET A 139 -5.11 4.44 -10.73
C MET A 139 -4.47 5.59 -9.99
N ASP A 140 -3.56 6.29 -10.67
CA ASP A 140 -2.86 7.46 -10.15
C ASP A 140 -2.20 7.18 -8.79
N VAL A 141 -1.43 6.07 -8.74
CA VAL A 141 -0.66 5.69 -7.56
C VAL A 141 0.80 6.11 -7.73
N PHE A 142 1.34 6.65 -6.66
CA PHE A 142 2.72 7.11 -6.60
C PHE A 142 3.47 6.42 -5.44
N THR A 143 4.74 6.07 -5.69
CA THR A 143 5.67 5.73 -4.60
C THR A 143 7.06 6.28 -4.89
N PHE A 144 7.75 6.69 -3.84
CA PHE A 144 9.12 7.17 -3.87
C PHE A 144 9.93 6.56 -2.73
N GLY A 145 11.11 6.01 -3.04
CA GLY A 145 12.08 5.59 -2.03
C GLY A 145 11.69 4.34 -1.25
N THR A 146 10.88 3.46 -1.83
CA THR A 146 10.60 2.11 -1.33
C THR A 146 11.42 1.07 -2.11
N TYR A 147 11.56 -0.16 -1.60
CA TYR A 147 12.19 -1.24 -2.37
C TYR A 147 11.41 -1.53 -3.64
N GLY A 148 10.11 -1.76 -3.54
CA GLY A 148 9.22 -2.07 -4.65
C GLY A 148 8.03 -1.14 -4.73
N GLY A 149 7.59 -0.86 -5.95
CA GLY A 149 6.37 -0.11 -6.18
C GLY A 149 5.14 -0.98 -6.00
N ILE A 150 4.90 -1.90 -6.91
CA ILE A 150 3.68 -2.72 -6.95
C ILE A 150 4.01 -4.20 -7.07
N LEU A 151 3.50 -5.01 -6.16
CA LEU A 151 3.49 -6.47 -6.24
C LEU A 151 2.10 -6.94 -6.70
N LEU A 152 2.07 -7.59 -7.83
CA LEU A 152 0.91 -8.30 -8.37
C LEU A 152 1.13 -9.80 -8.15
N GLY A 153 0.58 -10.31 -7.08
CA GLY A 153 0.80 -11.67 -6.58
C GLY A 153 0.06 -12.75 -7.36
N GLU A 154 -0.21 -13.85 -6.70
CA GLU A 154 -0.89 -15.00 -7.31
C GLU A 154 -2.38 -14.72 -7.55
N GLN A 155 -2.95 -15.38 -8.53
CA GLN A 155 -4.39 -15.36 -8.85
C GLN A 155 -4.99 -13.95 -8.90
N THR A 156 -4.25 -13.00 -9.48
CA THR A 156 -4.71 -11.63 -9.62
C THR A 156 -4.84 -11.22 -11.08
N TYR A 157 -5.80 -10.37 -11.37
CA TYR A 157 -5.89 -9.64 -12.61
C TYR A 157 -6.53 -8.26 -12.37
N GLY A 158 -6.38 -7.36 -13.30
CA GLY A 158 -6.94 -6.03 -13.14
C GLY A 158 -6.36 -4.99 -14.07
N GLN A 159 -6.44 -3.76 -13.63
CA GLN A 159 -6.02 -2.59 -14.38
C GLN A 159 -5.12 -1.71 -13.53
N LEU A 160 -3.99 -1.29 -14.11
CA LEU A 160 -3.06 -0.33 -13.54
C LEU A 160 -2.84 0.79 -14.55
N THR A 161 -3.19 2.00 -14.19
CA THR A 161 -3.06 3.15 -15.09
C THR A 161 -2.63 4.42 -14.38
N ASN A 162 -1.94 5.30 -15.12
CA ASN A 162 -1.49 6.61 -14.63
C ASN A 162 -0.69 6.50 -13.33
N PHE A 163 0.36 5.69 -13.29
CA PHE A 163 1.19 5.48 -12.11
C PHE A 163 2.58 6.09 -12.27
N ASN A 164 3.22 6.41 -11.16
CA ASN A 164 4.62 6.80 -11.12
C ASN A 164 5.32 6.09 -9.95
N LEU A 165 6.30 5.26 -10.26
CA LEU A 165 7.10 4.49 -9.30
C LEU A 165 8.54 4.97 -9.38
N ASP A 166 8.90 5.87 -8.47
CA ASP A 166 10.13 6.62 -8.51
C ASP A 166 11.12 6.16 -7.43
N CYS A 167 12.39 6.10 -7.78
CA CYS A 167 13.46 5.67 -6.89
C CYS A 167 13.18 4.31 -6.22
N VAL A 168 12.78 3.34 -7.01
CA VAL A 168 12.50 1.96 -6.56
C VAL A 168 13.51 0.98 -7.16
N ALA A 169 13.87 -0.08 -6.42
CA ALA A 169 14.68 -1.16 -6.97
C ALA A 169 13.87 -2.05 -7.94
N VAL A 170 12.57 -2.22 -7.66
CA VAL A 170 11.64 -2.98 -8.50
C VAL A 170 10.36 -2.16 -8.72
N GLY A 171 10.07 -1.77 -9.94
CA GLY A 171 8.84 -1.03 -10.23
C GLY A 171 7.59 -1.89 -10.02
N ILE A 172 7.42 -2.90 -10.87
CA ILE A 172 6.30 -3.82 -10.82
C ILE A 172 6.85 -5.25 -10.84
N LEU A 173 6.40 -6.06 -9.89
CA LEU A 173 6.67 -7.51 -9.88
C LEU A 173 5.36 -8.27 -10.01
N LYS A 174 5.24 -9.08 -11.07
CA LYS A 174 4.13 -10.03 -11.23
C LYS A 174 4.61 -11.42 -10.85
N ILE A 175 3.99 -12.00 -9.84
CA ILE A 175 4.24 -13.36 -9.38
C ILE A 175 3.06 -14.26 -9.79
N GLY A 176 3.37 -15.52 -9.98
CA GLY A 176 2.40 -16.58 -10.17
C GLY A 176 2.13 -16.90 -11.62
N GLY A 177 1.66 -18.09 -11.80
CA GLY A 177 1.19 -18.72 -13.01
C GLY A 177 0.17 -19.77 -12.59
N GLY A 178 -0.68 -20.20 -13.47
CA GLY A 178 -1.68 -21.22 -13.22
C GLY A 178 -2.99 -20.91 -13.95
N GLU A 179 -3.94 -21.82 -13.85
CA GLU A 179 -5.19 -21.77 -14.63
C GLU A 179 -6.01 -20.49 -14.41
N PHE A 180 -5.84 -19.81 -13.29
CA PHE A 180 -6.60 -18.59 -12.93
C PHE A 180 -5.78 -17.31 -13.04
N ASN A 181 -4.57 -17.36 -13.60
CA ASN A 181 -3.73 -16.19 -13.74
C ASN A 181 -4.15 -15.39 -14.98
N ARG A 182 -5.03 -14.43 -14.76
CA ARG A 182 -5.54 -13.55 -15.82
C ARG A 182 -4.61 -12.38 -16.08
N ASN A 183 -4.83 -11.68 -17.17
CA ASN A 183 -3.95 -10.61 -17.62
C ASN A 183 -4.20 -9.30 -16.88
N TRP A 184 -3.12 -8.57 -16.58
CA TRP A 184 -3.17 -7.20 -16.17
C TRP A 184 -3.11 -6.28 -17.39
N GLN A 185 -3.94 -5.26 -17.40
CA GLN A 185 -3.83 -4.15 -18.31
C GLN A 185 -3.03 -3.04 -17.64
N ILE A 186 -1.84 -2.74 -18.18
CA ILE A 186 -0.93 -1.74 -17.62
C ILE A 186 -0.69 -0.67 -18.66
N ALA A 187 -1.00 0.58 -18.33
CA ALA A 187 -0.89 1.71 -19.25
C ALA A 187 -0.55 3.03 -18.54
N GLN A 188 0.05 3.94 -19.29
CA GLN A 188 0.27 5.34 -18.90
C GLN A 188 1.01 5.48 -17.56
N GLY A 189 2.13 4.81 -17.41
CA GLY A 189 2.92 4.90 -16.19
C GLY A 189 4.39 5.18 -16.46
N SER A 190 5.09 5.62 -15.44
CA SER A 190 6.54 5.76 -15.42
C SER A 190 7.16 4.99 -14.28
N ILE A 191 8.34 4.44 -14.55
CA ILE A 191 9.16 3.74 -13.55
C ILE A 191 10.56 4.34 -13.63
N ILE A 192 11.04 4.84 -12.50
CA ILE A 192 12.40 5.36 -12.34
C ILE A 192 13.09 4.43 -11.34
N ALA A 193 13.93 3.55 -11.86
CA ALA A 193 14.72 2.64 -11.05
C ALA A 193 15.99 3.31 -10.51
N ASN A 194 16.43 2.89 -9.32
CA ASN A 194 17.73 3.22 -8.75
C ASN A 194 18.73 2.10 -9.04
#